data_b4e612aadfa1659953eb15a0fd03e863
#
_entry.id   b4e612aadfa1659953eb15a0fd03e863
#
_cell.length_a   1.000
_cell.length_b   1.000
_cell.length_c   1.000
_cell.angle_alpha   90.00
_cell.angle_beta   90.00
_cell.angle_gamma   90.00
#
_symmetry.space_group_name_H-M   'P 1'
#
loop_
_entity.id
_entity.type
_entity.pdbx_description
1 polymer ?
#
loop_
_entity_poly.entity_id
_entity_poly.type
_entity_poly.pdbx_seq_one_letter_code
_entity_poly.pdbx_strand_id
1 'polypeptide(L)'
;MRPLQYIMQDRGGAWLLGLLAMAAVVVPIANLVVPSDSVFHVSTYTVTLLGKYLCFALLAIALDLVWGYCGILSLGHGAFFALGGYAMGMHLMRQIGERGVYGHPLLPDFMVFLDWEQLPWYWYGFDMFW
;
A
#
# COMPACT_ATOMS: atom_id res chain seq x y z
N MET A 1 26.60 8.68 14.31
CA MET A 1 25.51 9.36 15.04
C MET A 1 24.24 8.51 14.88
N ARG A 2 23.54 8.21 15.96
CA ARG A 2 22.37 7.29 15.90
C ARG A 2 21.10 8.13 15.72
N PRO A 3 20.52 8.23 14.50
CA PRO A 3 19.38 9.12 14.22
C PRO A 3 18.14 8.80 15.09
N LEU A 4 17.96 7.54 15.47
CA LEU A 4 16.89 7.10 16.38
C LEU A 4 16.97 7.74 17.78
N GLN A 5 18.16 8.12 18.27
CA GLN A 5 18.28 8.75 19.58
C GLN A 5 17.72 10.18 19.59
N TYR A 6 17.80 10.90 18.49
CA TYR A 6 17.23 12.26 18.39
C TYR A 6 15.71 12.25 18.37
N ILE A 7 15.10 11.27 17.67
CA ILE A 7 13.63 11.10 17.61
C ILE A 7 13.09 10.69 18.98
N MET A 8 13.81 9.83 19.71
CA MET A 8 13.41 9.42 21.06
C MET A 8 13.67 10.50 22.13
N GLN A 9 14.51 11.47 21.87
CA GLN A 9 14.80 12.58 22.79
C GLN A 9 13.68 13.63 22.76
N ASP A 10 12.98 13.77 21.63
CA ASP A 10 11.76 14.54 21.55
C ASP A 10 10.55 13.69 22.03
N ARG A 11 10.10 14.01 23.24
CA ARG A 11 8.96 13.31 23.88
C ARG A 11 7.72 13.32 22.99
N GLY A 12 7.45 14.43 22.29
CA GLY A 12 6.31 14.55 21.37
C GLY A 12 6.39 13.58 20.20
N GLY A 13 7.56 13.55 19.51
CA GLY A 13 7.81 12.65 18.39
C GLY A 13 7.75 11.17 18.78
N ALA A 14 8.33 10.81 19.93
CA ALA A 14 8.28 9.43 20.44
C ALA A 14 6.85 8.98 20.74
N TRP A 15 6.03 9.81 21.37
CA TRP A 15 4.63 9.53 21.64
C TRP A 15 3.81 9.35 20.36
N LEU A 16 4.01 10.22 19.36
CA LEU A 16 3.33 10.15 18.08
C LEU A 16 3.68 8.87 17.33
N LEU A 17 4.98 8.50 17.27
CA LEU A 17 5.42 7.26 16.65
C LEU A 17 4.87 6.02 17.38
N GLY A 18 4.85 6.04 18.71
CA GLY A 18 4.28 4.97 19.52
C GLY A 18 2.78 4.79 19.25
N LEU A 19 2.04 5.89 19.15
CA LEU A 19 0.60 5.88 18.86
C LEU A 19 0.32 5.36 17.44
N LEU A 20 1.10 5.80 16.45
CA LEU A 20 0.98 5.31 15.08
C LEU A 20 1.32 3.82 14.96
N ALA A 21 2.39 3.37 15.63
CA ALA A 21 2.76 1.96 15.64
C ALA A 21 1.69 1.11 16.34
N MET A 22 1.15 1.59 17.45
CA MET A 22 0.05 0.92 18.14
C MET A 22 -1.20 0.84 17.25
N ALA A 23 -1.58 1.92 16.60
CA ALA A 23 -2.73 1.94 15.69
C ALA A 23 -2.53 0.97 14.50
N ALA A 24 -1.33 0.92 13.92
CA ALA A 24 -0.99 0.02 12.83
C ALA A 24 -1.12 -1.47 13.18
N VAL A 25 -0.95 -1.82 14.46
CA VAL A 25 -1.09 -3.20 14.95
C VAL A 25 -2.52 -3.48 15.44
N VAL A 26 -3.08 -2.56 16.24
CA VAL A 26 -4.39 -2.77 16.89
C VAL A 26 -5.53 -2.78 15.88
N VAL A 27 -5.50 -1.91 14.87
CA VAL A 27 -6.59 -1.80 13.89
C VAL A 27 -6.77 -3.08 13.06
N PRO A 28 -5.73 -3.70 12.46
CA PRO A 28 -5.89 -4.98 11.76
C PRO A 28 -6.31 -6.13 12.70
N ILE A 29 -5.78 -6.17 13.92
CA ILE A 29 -6.16 -7.20 14.90
C ILE A 29 -7.63 -7.04 15.28
N ALA A 30 -8.12 -5.83 15.52
CA ALA A 30 -9.52 -5.57 15.82
C ALA A 30 -10.44 -6.02 14.67
N ASN A 31 -10.04 -5.83 13.42
CA ASN A 31 -10.79 -6.34 12.27
C ASN A 31 -10.87 -7.86 12.23
N LEU A 32 -9.79 -8.57 12.61
CA LEU A 32 -9.72 -10.04 12.52
C LEU A 32 -10.38 -10.75 13.71
N VAL A 33 -10.29 -10.17 14.91
CA VAL A 33 -10.68 -10.85 16.16
C VAL A 33 -12.08 -10.45 16.62
N VAL A 34 -12.49 -9.21 16.36
CA VAL A 34 -13.77 -8.68 16.85
C VAL A 34 -14.90 -9.09 15.92
N PRO A 35 -15.98 -9.76 16.42
CA PRO A 35 -17.15 -10.10 15.61
C PRO A 35 -17.80 -8.88 14.98
N SER A 36 -18.38 -9.07 13.78
CA SER A 36 -19.01 -7.99 12.99
C SER A 36 -20.16 -7.27 13.69
N ASP A 37 -20.75 -7.91 14.70
CA ASP A 37 -21.91 -7.38 15.44
C ASP A 37 -21.49 -6.47 16.62
N SER A 38 -20.20 -6.31 16.89
CA SER A 38 -19.73 -5.52 18.02
C SER A 38 -19.43 -4.08 17.61
N VAL A 39 -19.66 -3.15 18.55
CA VAL A 39 -19.42 -1.70 18.36
C VAL A 39 -17.92 -1.38 18.10
N PHE A 40 -17.02 -2.28 18.52
CA PHE A 40 -15.56 -2.14 18.34
C PHE A 40 -15.05 -2.80 17.06
N HIS A 41 -15.93 -3.37 16.24
CA HIS A 41 -15.51 -3.96 14.97
C HIS A 41 -15.06 -2.87 13.99
N VAL A 42 -13.80 -2.96 13.55
CA VAL A 42 -13.28 -2.08 12.51
C VAL A 42 -13.56 -2.72 11.15
N SER A 43 -14.32 -2.03 10.31
CA SER A 43 -14.68 -2.56 8.99
C SER A 43 -13.43 -2.78 8.11
N THR A 44 -13.45 -3.79 7.26
CA THR A 44 -12.38 -4.08 6.29
C THR A 44 -12.09 -2.87 5.39
N TYR A 45 -13.12 -2.09 5.06
CA TYR A 45 -12.97 -0.84 4.33
C TYR A 45 -12.05 0.16 5.06
N THR A 46 -12.24 0.33 6.37
CA THR A 46 -11.41 1.24 7.19
C THR A 46 -9.95 0.77 7.23
N VAL A 47 -9.71 -0.54 7.37
CA VAL A 47 -8.35 -1.11 7.35
C VAL A 47 -7.67 -0.84 6.00
N THR A 48 -8.38 -1.07 4.89
CA THR A 48 -7.88 -0.80 3.54
C THR A 48 -7.55 0.68 3.34
N LEU A 49 -8.44 1.56 3.82
CA LEU A 49 -8.24 3.01 3.73
C LEU A 49 -7.02 3.47 4.54
N LEU A 50 -6.82 2.94 5.74
CA LEU A 50 -5.64 3.23 6.56
C LEU A 50 -4.36 2.72 5.91
N GLY A 51 -4.37 1.53 5.32
CA GLY A 51 -3.24 1.01 4.54
C GLY A 51 -2.86 1.94 3.39
N LYS A 52 -3.85 2.44 2.65
CA LYS A 52 -3.65 3.42 1.59
C LYS A 52 -3.01 4.71 2.12
N TYR A 53 -3.49 5.25 3.23
CA TYR A 53 -2.92 6.46 3.83
C TYR A 53 -1.47 6.23 4.32
N LEU A 54 -1.14 5.07 4.86
CA LEU A 54 0.23 4.73 5.23
C LEU A 54 1.17 4.70 4.03
N CYS A 55 0.74 4.18 2.89
CA CYS A 55 1.52 4.22 1.65
C CYS A 55 1.78 5.66 1.19
N PHE A 56 0.76 6.53 1.23
CA PHE A 56 0.95 7.95 0.91
C PHE A 56 1.82 8.68 1.93
N ALA A 57 1.76 8.32 3.21
CA ALA A 57 2.63 8.88 4.24
C ALA A 57 4.10 8.53 3.98
N LEU A 58 4.40 7.30 3.57
CA LEU A 58 5.76 6.90 3.16
C LEU A 58 6.26 7.72 1.96
N LEU A 59 5.41 7.93 0.95
CA LEU A 59 5.74 8.78 -0.18
C LEU A 59 6.01 10.23 0.26
N ALA A 60 5.19 10.77 1.16
CA ALA A 60 5.35 12.12 1.68
C ALA A 60 6.68 12.29 2.43
N ILE A 61 7.05 11.32 3.28
CA ILE A 61 8.34 11.31 4.00
C ILE A 61 9.51 11.24 3.01
N ALA A 62 9.41 10.40 1.97
CA ALA A 62 10.45 10.30 0.96
C ALA A 62 10.64 11.63 0.20
N LEU A 63 9.56 12.33 -0.14
CA LEU A 63 9.60 13.64 -0.78
C LEU A 63 10.16 14.71 0.16
N ASP A 64 9.78 14.71 1.44
CA ASP A 64 10.26 15.65 2.43
C ASP A 64 11.76 15.51 2.67
N LEU A 65 12.28 14.28 2.70
CA LEU A 65 13.72 14.02 2.78
C LEU A 65 14.49 14.62 1.59
N VAL A 66 13.97 14.49 0.38
CA VAL A 66 14.63 15.00 -0.82
C VAL A 66 14.54 16.53 -0.90
N TRP A 67 13.38 17.10 -0.60
CA TRP A 67 13.20 18.55 -0.61
C TRP A 67 13.84 19.24 0.59
N GLY A 68 13.62 18.68 1.79
CA GLY A 68 14.05 19.29 3.03
C GLY A 68 15.57 19.22 3.25
N TYR A 69 16.17 18.06 2.94
CA TYR A 69 17.61 17.86 3.17
C TYR A 69 18.48 18.11 1.92
N CYS A 70 18.03 17.65 0.75
CA CYS A 70 18.82 17.80 -0.49
C CYS A 70 18.49 19.07 -1.25
N GLY A 71 17.38 19.75 -0.95
CA GLY A 71 16.94 20.96 -1.66
C GLY A 71 16.61 20.75 -3.14
N ILE A 72 16.41 19.51 -3.57
CA ILE A 72 16.15 19.13 -4.96
C ILE A 72 14.67 18.81 -5.14
N LEU A 73 14.03 19.50 -6.09
CA LEU A 73 12.66 19.19 -6.48
C LEU A 73 12.63 17.87 -7.25
N SER A 74 12.12 16.81 -6.62
CA SER A 74 11.99 15.51 -7.28
C SER A 74 10.54 15.20 -7.63
N LEU A 75 10.20 15.33 -8.91
CA LEU A 75 8.92 14.90 -9.46
C LEU A 75 8.90 13.38 -9.77
N GLY A 76 10.08 12.76 -9.83
CA GLY A 76 10.24 11.36 -10.16
C GLY A 76 9.70 10.39 -9.10
N HIS A 77 9.69 10.75 -7.82
CA HIS A 77 9.21 9.88 -6.75
C HIS A 77 7.74 9.45 -6.95
N GLY A 78 6.88 10.36 -7.39
CA GLY A 78 5.49 10.05 -7.71
C GLY A 78 5.35 9.05 -8.85
N ALA A 79 6.18 9.14 -9.88
CA ALA A 79 6.18 8.21 -11.01
C ALA A 79 6.59 6.79 -10.57
N PHE A 80 7.67 6.64 -9.80
CA PHE A 80 8.10 5.35 -9.27
C PHE A 80 7.07 4.74 -8.33
N PHE A 81 6.45 5.55 -7.47
CA PHE A 81 5.38 5.10 -6.59
C PHE A 81 4.16 4.61 -7.39
N ALA A 82 3.76 5.35 -8.43
CA ALA A 82 2.65 4.95 -9.30
C ALA A 82 2.94 3.66 -10.07
N LEU A 83 4.15 3.52 -10.62
CA LEU A 83 4.59 2.30 -11.32
C LEU A 83 4.60 1.08 -10.38
N GLY A 84 5.13 1.25 -9.16
CA GLY A 84 5.12 0.19 -8.15
C GLY A 84 3.70 -0.22 -7.76
N GLY A 85 2.82 0.76 -7.53
CA GLY A 85 1.41 0.52 -7.24
C GLY A 85 0.68 -0.18 -8.39
N TYR A 86 0.97 0.20 -9.64
CA TYR A 86 0.41 -0.43 -10.82
C TYR A 86 0.88 -1.89 -10.97
N ALA A 87 2.19 -2.14 -10.81
CA ALA A 87 2.74 -3.50 -10.87
C ALA A 87 2.12 -4.41 -9.80
N MET A 88 2.03 -3.92 -8.56
CA MET A 88 1.39 -4.66 -7.46
C MET A 88 -0.09 -4.90 -7.71
N GLY A 89 -0.81 -3.88 -8.20
CA GLY A 89 -2.24 -3.98 -8.55
C GLY A 89 -2.48 -5.03 -9.63
N MET A 90 -1.64 -5.07 -10.67
CA MET A 90 -1.71 -6.09 -11.72
C MET A 90 -1.46 -7.49 -11.18
N HIS A 91 -0.43 -7.65 -10.33
CA HIS A 91 -0.16 -8.92 -9.69
C HIS A 91 -1.34 -9.43 -8.87
N LEU A 92 -1.91 -8.58 -8.01
CA LEU A 92 -3.06 -8.94 -7.19
C LEU A 92 -4.31 -9.26 -8.02
N MET A 93 -4.59 -8.48 -9.07
CA MET A 93 -5.74 -8.75 -9.95
C MET A 93 -5.61 -10.08 -10.69
N ARG A 94 -4.41 -10.47 -11.07
CA ARG A 94 -4.16 -11.79 -11.67
C ARG A 94 -4.35 -12.92 -10.65
N GLN A 95 -4.01 -12.71 -9.38
CA GLN A 95 -4.25 -13.67 -8.30
C GLN A 95 -5.75 -13.89 -8.02
N ILE A 96 -6.59 -12.92 -8.31
CA ILE A 96 -8.05 -13.06 -8.21
C ILE A 96 -8.53 -14.06 -9.27
N GLY A 97 -8.02 -14.01 -10.50
CA GLY A 97 -8.29 -14.95 -11.58
C GLY A 97 -9.78 -15.21 -11.80
N GLU A 98 -10.19 -16.48 -11.79
CA GLU A 98 -11.59 -16.90 -12.00
C GLU A 98 -12.59 -16.35 -10.97
N ARG A 99 -12.11 -15.84 -9.83
CA ARG A 99 -12.94 -15.20 -8.79
C ARG A 99 -13.29 -13.76 -9.10
N GLY A 100 -12.75 -13.20 -10.18
CA GLY A 100 -13.07 -11.86 -10.65
C GLY A 100 -14.49 -11.79 -11.25
N VAL A 101 -14.94 -10.58 -11.55
CA VAL A 101 -16.29 -10.32 -12.09
C VAL A 101 -16.49 -11.00 -13.46
N TYR A 102 -15.45 -11.03 -14.27
CA TYR A 102 -15.48 -11.64 -15.61
C TYR A 102 -14.96 -13.09 -15.64
N GLY A 103 -14.43 -13.59 -14.52
CA GLY A 103 -14.03 -15.00 -14.35
C GLY A 103 -12.95 -15.49 -15.31
N HIS A 104 -12.06 -14.61 -15.81
CA HIS A 104 -11.03 -15.00 -16.74
C HIS A 104 -9.78 -15.50 -15.98
N PRO A 105 -9.24 -16.70 -16.30
CA PRO A 105 -8.15 -17.30 -15.53
C PRO A 105 -6.81 -16.58 -15.66
N LEU A 106 -6.55 -15.89 -16.77
CA LEU A 106 -5.25 -15.29 -17.10
C LEU A 106 -5.27 -13.77 -17.17
N LEU A 107 -6.39 -13.18 -17.51
CA LEU A 107 -6.52 -11.74 -17.71
C LEU A 107 -7.18 -11.05 -16.52
N PRO A 108 -6.65 -9.91 -16.04
CA PRO A 108 -7.34 -9.08 -15.08
C PRO A 108 -8.67 -8.57 -15.62
N ASP A 109 -9.65 -8.39 -14.76
CA ASP A 109 -11.01 -7.98 -15.13
C ASP A 109 -11.06 -6.71 -15.99
N PHE A 110 -10.21 -5.72 -15.72
CA PHE A 110 -10.19 -4.50 -16.52
C PHE A 110 -9.68 -4.71 -17.96
N MET A 111 -8.80 -5.71 -18.18
CA MET A 111 -8.35 -6.05 -19.55
C MET A 111 -9.43 -6.78 -20.30
N VAL A 112 -10.18 -7.67 -19.64
CA VAL A 112 -11.35 -8.32 -20.23
C VAL A 112 -12.41 -7.29 -20.59
N PHE A 113 -12.65 -6.31 -19.71
CA PHE A 113 -13.57 -5.20 -19.99
C PHE A 113 -13.16 -4.35 -21.21
N LEU A 114 -11.84 -4.24 -21.47
CA LEU A 114 -11.29 -3.51 -22.62
C LEU A 114 -11.12 -4.40 -23.87
N ASP A 115 -11.75 -5.57 -23.93
CA ASP A 115 -11.67 -6.53 -25.04
C ASP A 115 -10.24 -6.98 -25.39
N TRP A 116 -9.39 -7.13 -24.38
CA TRP A 116 -8.06 -7.70 -24.58
C TRP A 116 -8.16 -9.23 -24.59
N GLU A 117 -7.67 -9.87 -25.63
CA GLU A 117 -7.66 -11.34 -25.77
C GLU A 117 -6.42 -11.98 -25.14
N GLN A 118 -5.31 -11.25 -25.03
CA GLN A 118 -4.05 -11.78 -24.57
C GLN A 118 -3.35 -10.81 -23.62
N LEU A 119 -2.61 -11.38 -22.64
CA LEU A 119 -1.78 -10.62 -21.74
C LEU A 119 -0.56 -10.07 -22.52
N PRO A 120 -0.24 -8.76 -22.44
CA PRO A 120 0.96 -8.21 -23.06
C PRO A 120 2.23 -8.89 -22.55
N TRP A 121 3.21 -9.10 -23.44
CA TRP A 121 4.43 -9.85 -23.15
C TRP A 121 5.23 -9.31 -21.97
N TYR A 122 5.20 -8.01 -21.71
CA TYR A 122 5.92 -7.36 -20.60
C TYR A 122 5.33 -7.70 -19.22
N TRP A 123 4.15 -8.30 -19.15
CA TRP A 123 3.55 -8.75 -17.88
C TRP A 123 3.95 -10.20 -17.54
N TYR A 124 4.42 -10.99 -18.47
CA TYR A 124 4.87 -12.38 -18.19
C TYR A 124 6.08 -12.42 -17.26
N GLY A 125 6.95 -11.38 -17.27
CA GLY A 125 8.11 -11.31 -16.39
C GLY A 125 7.77 -11.28 -14.89
N PHE A 126 6.59 -10.83 -14.53
CA PHE A 126 6.15 -10.76 -13.13
C PHE A 126 5.72 -12.13 -12.56
N ASP A 127 5.52 -13.14 -13.38
CA ASP A 127 5.19 -14.49 -12.95
C ASP A 127 6.41 -15.32 -12.54
N MET A 128 7.60 -14.93 -12.99
CA MET A 128 8.82 -15.69 -12.73
C MET A 128 9.45 -15.43 -11.35
N PHE A 129 8.93 -14.50 -10.58
CA PHE A 129 9.47 -14.10 -9.28
C PHE A 129 8.73 -14.69 -8.06
N TRP A 130 7.72 -15.56 -8.28
CA TRP A 130 6.92 -16.17 -7.19
C TRP A 130 6.64 -17.64 -7.45
#